data_9e6011e06c5b965dee9240ecbe70777d
#
_entry.id   9e6011e06c5b965dee9240ecbe70777d
#
_cell.length_a   1.000
_cell.length_b   1.000
_cell.length_c   1.000
_cell.angle_alpha   90.00
_cell.angle_beta   90.00
_cell.angle_gamma   90.00
#
_symmetry.space_group_name_H-M   'P 1'
#
loop_
_entity.id
_entity.type
_entity.pdbx_description
1 polymer ?
#
loop_
_entity_poly.entity_id
_entity_poly.type
_entity_poly.pdbx_seq_one_letter_code
_entity_poly.pdbx_strand_id
1 'polypeptide(L)'
;MQTVTSHGAKIPALGFGVFRMSDAEVERVIPAALEAGFRHFDTAQIYQNEAALGRALAAAGARRDDLFLTTKVWVDKYAKGPFAASVDESLDKLGVDRVDLLLLHWPGDKVPVAEQVAAGRET
;
A
#
# COMPACT_ATOMS: atom_id res chain seq x y z
N MET A 1 -9.22 -4.91 -17.85
CA MET A 1 -8.81 -3.61 -17.29
C MET A 1 -7.55 -3.13 -17.97
N GLN A 2 -7.49 -1.85 -18.29
CA GLN A 2 -6.28 -1.24 -18.84
C GLN A 2 -5.17 -1.22 -17.81
N THR A 3 -3.94 -1.45 -18.26
CA THR A 3 -2.75 -1.38 -17.42
C THR A 3 -1.73 -0.43 -18.01
N VAL A 4 -0.86 0.10 -17.14
CA VAL A 4 0.31 0.88 -17.52
C VAL A 4 1.54 0.07 -17.13
N THR A 5 2.52 -0.03 -18.01
CA THR A 5 3.74 -0.79 -17.72
C THR A 5 4.85 0.17 -17.30
N SER A 6 5.50 -0.13 -16.17
CA SER A 6 6.65 0.61 -15.68
C SER A 6 7.65 -0.37 -15.08
N HIS A 7 8.89 -0.34 -15.55
CA HIS A 7 9.97 -1.22 -15.05
C HIS A 7 9.56 -2.69 -14.99
N GLY A 8 8.80 -3.16 -15.99
CA GLY A 8 8.33 -4.55 -16.05
C GLY A 8 7.06 -4.84 -15.26
N ALA A 9 6.59 -3.93 -14.43
CA ALA A 9 5.35 -4.10 -13.68
C ALA A 9 4.14 -3.66 -14.50
N LYS A 10 3.08 -4.44 -14.46
CA LYS A 10 1.79 -4.08 -15.06
C LYS A 10 0.89 -3.48 -13.99
N ILE A 11 0.69 -2.17 -14.07
CA ILE A 11 -0.07 -1.41 -13.08
C ILE A 11 -1.47 -1.16 -13.62
N PRO A 12 -2.54 -1.61 -12.94
CA PRO A 12 -3.90 -1.26 -13.36
C PRO A 12 -4.06 0.26 -13.41
N ALA A 13 -4.58 0.77 -14.51
CA ALA A 13 -4.66 2.22 -14.76
C ALA A 13 -5.61 2.92 -13.77
N LEU A 14 -6.64 2.21 -13.28
CA LEU A 14 -7.56 2.73 -12.27
C LEU A 14 -7.19 2.20 -10.90
N GLY A 15 -6.86 3.11 -9.99
CA GLY A 15 -6.59 2.79 -8.59
C GLY A 15 -7.70 3.30 -7.68
N PHE A 16 -7.93 2.59 -6.59
CA PHE A 16 -8.89 2.97 -5.55
C PHE A 16 -8.12 3.35 -4.28
N GLY A 17 -8.19 4.61 -3.90
CA GLY A 17 -7.51 5.13 -2.71
C GLY A 17 -8.43 5.18 -1.51
N VAL A 18 -7.89 4.84 -0.34
CA VAL A 18 -8.63 4.82 0.93
C VAL A 18 -8.26 5.97 1.86
N PHE A 19 -7.68 7.03 1.32
CA PHE A 19 -7.33 8.23 2.10
C PHE A 19 -8.54 8.80 2.83
N ARG A 20 -8.37 9.08 4.11
CA ARG A 20 -9.42 9.62 4.99
C ARG A 20 -10.66 8.74 5.16
N MET A 21 -10.54 7.46 4.91
CA MET A 21 -11.61 6.51 5.19
C MET A 21 -11.41 5.88 6.56
N SER A 22 -12.47 5.80 7.35
CA SER A 22 -12.48 5.01 8.58
C SER A 22 -12.45 3.52 8.24
N ASP A 23 -12.11 2.69 9.22
CA ASP A 23 -12.13 1.24 9.03
C ASP A 23 -13.50 0.73 8.55
N ALA A 24 -14.57 1.24 9.15
CA ALA A 24 -15.93 0.86 8.74
C ALA A 24 -16.24 1.26 7.30
N GLU A 25 -15.79 2.44 6.88
CA GLU A 25 -15.96 2.90 5.49
C GLU A 25 -15.18 2.02 4.52
N VAL A 26 -13.92 1.68 4.84
CA VAL A 26 -13.10 0.78 4.02
C VAL A 26 -13.80 -0.58 3.88
N GLU A 27 -14.24 -1.16 4.97
CA GLU A 27 -14.89 -2.47 4.96
C GLU A 27 -16.19 -2.47 4.16
N ARG A 28 -16.88 -1.33 4.10
CA ARG A 28 -18.11 -1.19 3.34
C ARG A 28 -17.86 -1.00 1.84
N VAL A 29 -16.86 -0.19 1.47
CA VAL A 29 -16.68 0.21 0.06
C VAL A 29 -15.81 -0.75 -0.73
N ILE A 30 -14.92 -1.50 -0.10
CA ILE A 30 -14.01 -2.40 -0.83
C ILE A 30 -14.75 -3.48 -1.62
N PRO A 31 -15.76 -4.17 -1.08
CA PRO A 31 -16.51 -5.15 -1.90
C PRO A 31 -17.14 -4.50 -3.14
N ALA A 32 -17.69 -3.29 -3.00
CA ALA A 32 -18.28 -2.57 -4.13
C ALA A 32 -17.21 -2.17 -5.16
N ALA A 33 -16.04 -1.75 -4.70
CA ALA A 33 -14.93 -1.42 -5.60
C ALA A 33 -14.47 -2.63 -6.41
N LEU A 34 -14.33 -3.78 -5.75
CA LEU A 34 -13.98 -5.04 -6.43
C LEU A 34 -15.04 -5.43 -7.46
N GLU A 35 -16.30 -5.31 -7.09
CA GLU A 35 -17.41 -5.62 -8.01
C GLU A 35 -17.42 -4.68 -9.23
N ALA A 36 -17.03 -3.41 -9.02
CA ALA A 36 -16.89 -2.43 -10.09
C ALA A 36 -15.67 -2.67 -10.98
N GLY A 37 -14.78 -3.58 -10.61
CA GLY A 37 -13.61 -3.94 -11.41
C GLY A 37 -12.28 -3.37 -10.94
N PHE A 38 -12.24 -2.62 -9.83
CA PHE A 38 -10.97 -2.13 -9.29
C PHE A 38 -10.10 -3.29 -8.80
N ARG A 39 -8.81 -3.24 -9.12
CA ARG A 39 -7.82 -4.23 -8.67
C ARG A 39 -6.57 -3.58 -8.08
N HIS A 40 -6.39 -2.28 -8.25
CA HIS A 40 -5.30 -1.50 -7.65
C HIS A 40 -5.85 -0.73 -6.45
N PHE A 41 -5.32 -1.03 -5.27
CA PHE A 41 -5.72 -0.39 -4.02
C PHE A 41 -4.53 0.31 -3.40
N ASP A 42 -4.73 1.56 -3.03
CA ASP A 42 -3.70 2.47 -2.52
C ASP A 42 -4.03 2.83 -1.08
N THR A 43 -3.10 2.57 -0.19
CA THR A 43 -3.18 2.96 1.21
C THR A 43 -1.85 3.57 1.65
N ALA A 44 -1.69 3.83 2.94
CA ALA A 44 -0.46 4.35 3.52
C ALA A 44 -0.45 4.09 5.03
N GLN A 45 0.75 4.04 5.59
CA GLN A 45 0.91 3.84 7.03
C GLN A 45 0.15 4.90 7.84
N ILE A 46 0.26 6.17 7.44
CA ILE A 46 -0.36 7.28 8.17
C ILE A 46 -1.90 7.26 8.11
N TYR A 47 -2.48 6.59 7.13
CA TYR A 47 -3.94 6.50 7.02
C TYR A 47 -4.55 5.66 8.13
N GLN A 48 -3.76 4.79 8.75
CA GLN A 48 -4.18 3.89 9.85
C GLN A 48 -5.34 2.97 9.49
N ASN A 49 -5.42 2.59 8.21
CA ASN A 49 -6.47 1.71 7.71
C ASN A 49 -5.95 0.53 6.89
N GLU A 50 -4.64 0.27 6.93
CA GLU A 50 -4.04 -0.88 6.22
C GLU A 50 -4.67 -2.21 6.67
N ALA A 51 -4.90 -2.39 7.96
CA ALA A 51 -5.50 -3.60 8.49
C ALA A 51 -6.95 -3.78 8.01
N ALA A 52 -7.73 -2.69 7.99
CA ALA A 52 -9.10 -2.73 7.49
C ALA A 52 -9.14 -3.08 6.00
N LEU A 53 -8.24 -2.52 5.21
CA LEU A 53 -8.12 -2.84 3.78
C LEU A 53 -7.79 -4.32 3.60
N GLY A 54 -6.82 -4.84 4.34
CA GLY A 54 -6.44 -6.25 4.28
C GLY A 54 -7.59 -7.19 4.63
N ARG A 55 -8.32 -6.87 5.71
CA ARG A 55 -9.50 -7.67 6.12
C ARG A 55 -10.61 -7.63 5.06
N ALA A 56 -10.88 -6.46 4.52
CA ALA A 56 -11.93 -6.30 3.51
C ALA A 56 -11.64 -7.05 2.23
N LEU A 57 -10.40 -7.02 1.76
CA LEU A 57 -9.97 -7.76 0.57
C LEU A 57 -10.08 -9.27 0.81
N ALA A 58 -9.62 -9.75 1.95
CA ALA A 58 -9.69 -11.17 2.31
C ALA A 58 -11.14 -11.64 2.46
N ALA A 59 -11.98 -10.86 3.14
CA ALA A 59 -13.39 -11.20 3.33
C ALA A 59 -14.17 -11.25 2.01
N ALA A 60 -13.78 -10.43 1.04
CA ALA A 60 -14.40 -10.43 -0.29
C ALA A 60 -13.87 -11.56 -1.18
N GLY A 61 -12.92 -12.37 -0.72
CA GLY A 61 -12.36 -13.48 -1.49
C GLY A 61 -11.42 -13.04 -2.60
N ALA A 62 -10.88 -11.84 -2.53
CA ALA A 62 -9.94 -11.35 -3.54
C ALA A 62 -8.62 -12.13 -3.47
N ARG A 63 -8.16 -12.61 -4.63
CA ARG A 63 -6.89 -13.33 -4.72
C ARG A 63 -5.75 -12.32 -4.80
N ARG A 64 -4.72 -12.52 -3.96
CA ARG A 64 -3.57 -11.60 -3.92
C ARG A 64 -2.93 -11.40 -5.29
N ASP A 65 -2.81 -12.45 -6.09
CA ASP A 65 -2.18 -12.37 -7.41
C ASP A 65 -2.98 -11.56 -8.43
N ASP A 66 -4.26 -11.34 -8.17
CA ASP A 66 -5.11 -10.52 -9.03
C ASP A 66 -5.11 -9.05 -8.61
N LEU A 67 -4.43 -8.71 -7.52
CA LEU A 67 -4.41 -7.37 -6.94
C LEU A 67 -3.08 -6.67 -7.17
N PHE A 68 -3.13 -5.35 -7.25
CA PHE A 68 -1.97 -4.48 -7.19
C PHE A 68 -2.11 -3.61 -5.95
N LEU A 69 -1.24 -3.80 -4.96
CA LEU A 69 -1.31 -3.08 -3.69
C LEU A 69 -0.18 -2.08 -3.57
N THR A 70 -0.54 -0.86 -3.21
CA THR A 70 0.39 0.24 -2.94
C THR A 70 0.24 0.68 -1.50
N THR A 71 1.35 0.81 -0.79
CA THR A 71 1.39 1.50 0.50
C THR A 71 2.56 2.48 0.53
N LYS A 72 2.63 3.29 1.58
CA LYS A 72 3.61 4.38 1.66
C LYS A 72 4.19 4.42 3.07
N VAL A 73 5.50 4.58 3.15
CA VAL A 73 6.20 4.75 4.41
C VAL A 73 6.11 6.21 4.85
N TRP A 74 5.76 6.43 6.11
CA TRP A 74 5.64 7.76 6.67
C TRP A 74 7.01 8.34 7.03
N VAL A 75 7.10 9.66 7.08
CA VAL A 75 8.36 10.40 7.25
C VAL A 75 9.13 10.05 8.54
N ASP A 76 8.46 9.61 9.58
CA ASP A 76 9.09 9.25 10.85
C ASP A 76 9.80 7.90 10.83
N LYS A 77 9.69 7.15 9.74
CA LYS A 77 10.26 5.80 9.57
C LYS A 77 11.39 5.74 8.54
N TYR A 78 11.95 6.88 8.14
CA TYR A 78 12.87 6.90 7.00
C TYR A 78 14.30 6.41 7.34
N ALA A 79 14.68 6.28 8.59
CA ALA A 79 15.94 5.66 8.94
C ALA A 79 15.91 4.15 8.65
N LYS A 80 17.05 3.56 8.32
CA LYS A 80 17.16 2.19 7.80
C LYS A 80 16.43 1.13 8.64
N GLY A 81 16.67 1.07 9.94
CA GLY A 81 16.03 0.08 10.82
C GLY A 81 14.53 0.29 10.95
N PRO A 82 14.07 1.49 11.35
CA PRO A 82 12.65 1.80 11.40
C PRO A 82 11.92 1.63 10.06
N PHE A 83 12.58 1.89 8.93
CA PHE A 83 11.98 1.72 7.61
C PHE A 83 11.59 0.26 7.38
N ALA A 84 12.56 -0.65 7.49
CA ALA A 84 12.31 -2.07 7.26
C ALA A 84 11.26 -2.63 8.24
N ALA A 85 11.34 -2.28 9.52
CA ALA A 85 10.38 -2.71 10.52
C ALA A 85 8.97 -2.21 10.21
N SER A 86 8.84 -0.97 9.72
CA SER A 86 7.54 -0.40 9.37
C SER A 86 6.92 -1.10 8.17
N VAL A 87 7.73 -1.51 7.21
CA VAL A 87 7.23 -2.27 6.05
C VAL A 87 6.73 -3.64 6.48
N ASP A 88 7.46 -4.34 7.34
CA ASP A 88 7.00 -5.62 7.89
C ASP A 88 5.65 -5.45 8.62
N GLU A 89 5.51 -4.39 9.39
CA GLU A 89 4.24 -4.08 10.06
C GLU A 89 3.11 -3.83 9.06
N SER A 90 3.38 -3.11 7.97
CA SER A 90 2.40 -2.89 6.91
C SER A 90 1.96 -4.19 6.25
N LEU A 91 2.90 -5.09 5.96
CA LEU A 91 2.60 -6.41 5.39
C LEU A 91 1.71 -7.22 6.34
N ASP A 92 2.01 -7.22 7.63
CA ASP A 92 1.22 -7.91 8.64
C ASP A 92 -0.21 -7.34 8.70
N LYS A 93 -0.36 -6.03 8.69
CA LYS A 93 -1.67 -5.37 8.71
C LYS A 93 -2.48 -5.70 7.46
N LEU A 94 -1.85 -5.64 6.29
CA LEU A 94 -2.51 -5.97 5.03
C LEU A 94 -2.79 -7.47 4.90
N GLY A 95 -2.09 -8.31 5.67
CA GLY A 95 -2.24 -9.76 5.60
C GLY A 95 -1.64 -10.36 4.34
N VAL A 96 -0.55 -9.78 3.84
CA VAL A 96 0.10 -10.21 2.61
C VAL A 96 1.61 -10.36 2.83
N ASP A 97 2.28 -11.04 1.91
CA ASP A 97 3.74 -11.23 1.96
C ASP A 97 4.51 -10.19 1.15
N ARG A 98 3.81 -9.41 0.34
CA ARG A 98 4.41 -8.37 -0.49
C ARG A 98 3.40 -7.29 -0.82
N VAL A 99 3.91 -6.09 -1.11
CA VAL A 99 3.16 -5.06 -1.84
C VAL A 99 3.77 -4.92 -3.23
N ASP A 100 3.00 -4.41 -4.17
CA ASP A 100 3.46 -4.25 -5.56
C ASP A 100 4.21 -2.94 -5.76
N LEU A 101 3.86 -1.93 -4.97
CA LEU A 101 4.51 -0.62 -5.02
C LEU A 101 4.64 -0.06 -3.61
N LEU A 102 5.86 0.31 -3.26
CA LEU A 102 6.16 0.96 -1.99
C LEU A 102 6.69 2.36 -2.28
N LEU A 103 6.06 3.35 -1.69
CA LEU A 103 6.42 4.75 -1.90
C LEU A 103 6.91 5.39 -0.58
N LEU A 104 7.77 6.38 -0.71
CA LEU A 104 8.00 7.36 0.34
C LEU A 104 6.88 8.38 0.24
N HIS A 105 6.10 8.56 1.32
CA HIS A 105 4.88 9.37 1.28
C HIS A 105 5.19 10.85 0.95
N TRP A 106 6.16 11.41 1.70
CA TRP A 106 6.66 12.77 1.53
C TRP A 106 8.17 12.79 1.66
N PRO A 107 8.88 13.75 1.04
CA PRO A 107 10.28 13.96 1.38
C PRO A 107 10.40 14.32 2.87
N GLY A 108 11.30 13.67 3.58
CA GLY A 108 11.57 13.98 4.97
C GLY A 108 12.78 14.91 5.09
N ASP A 109 12.84 15.73 6.14
CA ASP A 109 13.93 16.68 6.38
C ASP A 109 14.92 16.20 7.45
N LYS A 110 14.58 15.17 8.22
CA LYS A 110 15.41 14.64 9.31
C LYS A 110 16.42 13.59 8.86
N VAL A 111 16.15 12.92 7.76
CA VAL A 111 17.03 11.90 7.18
C VAL A 111 17.47 12.37 5.80
N PRO A 112 18.77 12.35 5.46
CA PRO A 112 19.23 12.75 4.15
C PRO A 112 18.51 11.97 3.04
N VAL A 113 18.19 12.65 1.93
CA VAL A 113 17.45 12.04 0.81
C VAL A 113 18.15 10.77 0.30
N ALA A 114 19.48 10.77 0.23
CA ALA A 114 20.23 9.60 -0.19
C ALA A 114 19.98 8.39 0.72
N GLU A 115 19.89 8.59 2.04
CA GLU A 115 19.55 7.53 2.98
C GLU A 115 18.11 7.06 2.87
N GLN A 116 17.19 7.99 2.60
CA GLN A 116 15.79 7.64 2.35
C GLN A 116 15.65 6.71 1.15
N VAL A 117 16.34 7.04 0.06
CA VAL A 117 16.33 6.23 -1.16
C VAL A 117 17.00 4.88 -0.92
N ALA A 118 18.13 4.85 -0.22
CA ALA A 118 18.84 3.61 0.11
C ALA A 118 17.95 2.68 0.96
N ALA A 119 17.27 3.23 1.99
CA ALA A 119 16.36 2.44 2.82
C ALA A 119 15.24 1.80 2.00
N GLY A 120 14.65 2.53 1.06
CA GLY A 120 13.64 2.01 0.17
C GLY A 120 14.15 0.91 -0.75
N ARG A 121 15.37 1.05 -1.27
CA ARG A 121 15.98 0.04 -2.14
C ARG A 121 16.33 -1.25 -1.42
N GLU A 122 16.70 -1.17 -0.15
CA GLU A 122 17.11 -2.32 0.65
C GLU A 122 15.92 -3.08 1.25
N THR A 123 14.73 -2.54 1.15
CA THR A 123 13.50 -3.15 1.64
C THR A 123 12.72 -3.76 0.49
#